data_f6b717f20d8fbc5b00a88113041ab41a
#
_entry.id   f6b717f20d8fbc5b00a88113041ab41a
#
_cell.length_a   1.000
_cell.length_b   1.000
_cell.length_c   1.000
_cell.angle_alpha   90.00
_cell.angle_beta   90.00
_cell.angle_gamma   90.00
#
_symmetry.space_group_name_H-M   'P 1'
#
loop_
_entity.id
_entity.type
_entity.pdbx_description
1 polymer ?
#
loop_
_entity_poly.entity_id
_entity_poly.type
_entity_poly.pdbx_seq_one_letter_code
_entity_poly.pdbx_strand_id
1 'polypeptide(L)'
;TRHQMNQVVSTSNPVFDNINLMLKQFNGILRFSNGLYALDIKGQTPAYFVNGETINEEDIIGSVSVKDGGLKKSYNSVSSSIKDPQTKFEGRSVSFFNSVYLKQDKSIPKKGSYGMPGITNYYNARFNVNQYLDESRYGLSVSFKMMPKGLLLLPGSIIKLSYERFGWVDKELRISSLVMGADCLVNVK
;
A
#
# COMPACT_ATOMS: atom_id res chain seq x y z
N THR A 1 13.73 -9.75 15.62
CA THR A 1 12.54 -8.93 15.26
C THR A 1 12.63 -8.52 13.80
N ARG A 2 11.58 -8.78 13.01
CA ARG A 2 11.60 -8.53 11.54
C ARG A 2 11.60 -7.04 11.22
N HIS A 3 10.94 -6.23 12.05
CA HIS A 3 10.81 -4.79 11.84
C HIS A 3 11.44 -4.05 13.03
N GLN A 4 12.52 -3.36 12.77
CA GLN A 4 13.20 -2.49 13.72
C GLN A 4 13.34 -1.10 13.09
N MET A 5 13.13 -0.07 13.87
CA MET A 5 13.25 1.31 13.47
C MET A 5 14.09 2.08 14.46
N ASN A 6 15.07 2.80 13.96
CA ASN A 6 15.93 3.70 14.73
C ASN A 6 15.89 5.08 14.06
N GLN A 7 14.97 5.92 14.50
CA GLN A 7 14.77 7.24 13.89
C GLN A 7 14.74 8.32 14.97
N VAL A 8 15.37 9.44 14.67
CA VAL A 8 15.21 10.67 15.44
C VAL A 8 13.94 11.37 14.97
N VAL A 9 13.03 11.64 15.88
CA VAL A 9 11.79 12.36 15.62
C VAL A 9 12.06 13.85 15.75
N SER A 10 11.77 14.62 14.70
CA SER A 10 11.89 16.08 14.76
C SER A 10 10.57 16.68 15.23
N THR A 11 10.64 17.49 16.28
CA THR A 11 9.48 18.24 16.80
C THR A 11 9.09 19.42 15.90
N SER A 12 9.93 19.80 14.94
CA SER A 12 9.62 20.86 13.96
C SER A 12 8.68 20.38 12.84
N ASN A 13 8.56 19.06 12.67
CA ASN A 13 7.64 18.50 11.69
C ASN A 13 6.25 18.26 12.29
N PRO A 14 5.17 18.37 11.50
CA PRO A 14 3.85 17.94 11.91
C PRO A 14 3.86 16.50 12.44
N VAL A 15 3.09 16.23 13.48
CA VAL A 15 3.01 14.89 14.10
C VAL A 15 2.65 13.81 13.06
N PHE A 16 1.72 14.12 12.17
CA PHE A 16 1.26 13.21 11.15
C PHE A 16 2.35 12.81 10.14
N ASP A 17 3.25 13.76 9.81
CA ASP A 17 4.38 13.49 8.92
C ASP A 17 5.40 12.58 9.58
N ASN A 18 5.67 12.78 10.87
CA ASN A 18 6.51 11.89 11.65
C ASN A 18 5.91 10.48 11.72
N ILE A 19 4.61 10.36 11.97
CA ILE A 19 3.90 9.06 11.96
C ILE A 19 4.02 8.40 10.58
N ASN A 20 3.78 9.13 9.50
CA ASN A 20 3.89 8.60 8.14
C ASN A 20 5.31 8.14 7.80
N LEU A 21 6.34 8.85 8.27
CA LEU A 21 7.73 8.40 8.13
C LEU A 21 7.98 7.10 8.89
N MET A 22 7.45 6.97 10.10
CA MET A 22 7.55 5.73 10.89
C MET A 22 6.83 4.57 10.19
N LEU A 23 5.61 4.77 9.71
CA LEU A 23 4.82 3.76 9.02
C LEU A 23 5.54 3.19 7.78
N LYS A 24 6.23 4.04 7.02
CA LYS A 24 7.04 3.61 5.87
C LYS A 24 8.14 2.62 6.23
N GLN A 25 8.69 2.70 7.45
CA GLN A 25 9.83 1.87 7.87
C GLN A 25 9.47 0.38 8.04
N PHE A 26 8.21 0.09 8.35
CA PHE A 26 7.72 -1.28 8.52
C PHE A 26 6.50 -1.61 7.67
N ASN A 27 6.24 -0.79 6.63
CA ASN A 27 5.06 -0.93 5.77
C ASN A 27 3.73 -0.90 6.54
N GLY A 28 3.66 -0.04 7.55
CA GLY A 28 2.48 0.14 8.38
C GLY A 28 1.38 0.93 7.68
N ILE A 29 0.16 0.69 8.11
CA ILE A 29 -1.03 1.46 7.77
C ILE A 29 -1.68 1.91 9.08
N LEU A 30 -1.86 3.21 9.25
CA LEU A 30 -2.66 3.75 10.34
C LEU A 30 -4.09 3.98 9.85
N ARG A 31 -5.03 3.37 10.54
CA ARG A 31 -6.47 3.55 10.31
C ARG A 31 -7.08 4.35 11.45
N PHE A 32 -8.04 5.17 11.11
CA PHE A 32 -8.95 5.78 12.07
C PHE A 32 -10.37 5.33 11.74
N SER A 33 -11.01 4.64 12.66
CA SER A 33 -12.39 4.17 12.53
C SER A 33 -13.06 4.11 13.88
N ASN A 34 -14.32 4.56 13.96
CA ASN A 34 -15.12 4.56 15.18
C ASN A 34 -14.46 5.25 16.38
N GLY A 35 -13.73 6.35 16.12
CA GLY A 35 -13.05 7.10 17.18
C GLY A 35 -11.72 6.48 17.66
N LEU A 36 -11.30 5.36 17.08
CA LEU A 36 -10.08 4.63 17.48
C LEU A 36 -9.06 4.59 16.36
N TYR A 37 -7.79 4.67 16.74
CA TYR A 37 -6.67 4.41 15.85
C TYR A 37 -6.28 2.94 15.92
N ALA A 38 -6.13 2.30 14.76
CA ALA A 38 -5.61 0.95 14.63
C ALA A 38 -4.41 0.93 13.70
N LEU A 39 -3.42 0.13 14.05
CA LEU A 39 -2.19 -0.04 13.30
C LEU A 39 -2.16 -1.43 12.66
N ASP A 40 -1.97 -1.47 11.34
CA ASP A 40 -1.79 -2.71 10.59
C ASP A 40 -0.48 -2.69 9.81
N ILE A 41 -0.03 -3.87 9.38
CA ILE A 41 1.18 -4.04 8.56
C ILE A 41 0.76 -4.54 7.18
N LYS A 42 1.17 -3.82 6.12
CA LYS A 42 0.98 -4.25 4.74
C LYS A 42 1.74 -5.58 4.48
N GLY A 43 1.16 -6.43 3.65
CA GLY A 43 1.78 -7.69 3.24
C GLY A 43 1.64 -8.84 4.23
N GLN A 44 1.06 -8.67 5.39
CA GLN A 44 0.44 -9.76 6.13
C GLN A 44 -0.92 -10.00 5.48
N THR A 45 -1.25 -11.27 5.22
CA THR A 45 -2.58 -11.62 4.74
C THR A 45 -3.58 -11.07 5.76
N PRO A 46 -4.31 -10.01 5.47
CA PRO A 46 -5.24 -9.50 6.47
C PRO A 46 -6.30 -10.57 6.68
N ALA A 47 -6.42 -11.02 7.89
CA ALA A 47 -7.54 -11.86 8.31
C ALA A 47 -8.90 -11.12 8.22
N TYR A 48 -8.91 -9.93 7.68
CA TYR A 48 -10.04 -9.02 7.62
C TYR A 48 -10.63 -8.93 6.21
N PHE A 49 -11.10 -10.05 5.70
CA PHE A 49 -12.30 -9.98 4.90
C PHE A 49 -13.42 -9.61 5.88
N VAL A 50 -14.04 -8.49 5.70
CA VAL A 50 -15.29 -8.21 6.39
C VAL A 50 -16.26 -9.32 5.97
N ASN A 51 -16.47 -10.28 6.86
CA ASN A 51 -17.38 -11.43 6.73
C ASN A 51 -17.18 -12.36 5.53
N GLY A 52 -16.06 -12.29 4.80
CA GLY A 52 -15.84 -13.13 3.61
C GLY A 52 -16.80 -12.85 2.45
N GLU A 53 -17.61 -11.81 2.55
CA GLU A 53 -18.57 -11.44 1.51
C GLU A 53 -17.86 -10.78 0.33
N THR A 54 -18.15 -11.30 -0.86
CA THR A 54 -17.79 -10.66 -2.12
C THR A 54 -18.73 -9.48 -2.35
N ILE A 55 -18.19 -8.33 -2.76
CA ILE A 55 -18.99 -7.21 -3.25
C ILE A 55 -19.39 -7.51 -4.67
N ASN A 56 -20.67 -7.58 -4.91
CA ASN A 56 -21.25 -7.83 -6.21
C ASN A 56 -21.74 -6.54 -6.88
N GLU A 57 -22.10 -6.63 -8.14
CA GLU A 57 -22.63 -5.50 -8.92
C GLU A 57 -23.89 -4.89 -8.29
N GLU A 58 -24.70 -5.68 -7.61
CA GLU A 58 -25.92 -5.27 -6.91
C GLU A 58 -25.64 -4.33 -5.70
N ASP A 59 -24.46 -4.44 -5.08
CA ASP A 59 -24.04 -3.60 -3.97
C ASP A 59 -23.55 -2.22 -4.45
N ILE A 60 -23.30 -2.06 -5.75
CA ILE A 60 -22.70 -0.90 -6.37
C ILE A 60 -23.77 0.02 -6.93
N ILE A 61 -23.68 1.31 -6.60
CA ILE A 61 -24.59 2.32 -7.10
C ILE A 61 -23.88 3.16 -8.15
N GLY A 62 -24.43 3.16 -9.36
CA GLY A 62 -23.91 3.92 -10.49
C GLY A 62 -22.77 3.21 -11.20
N SER A 63 -21.71 3.90 -11.54
CA SER A 63 -20.61 3.37 -12.35
C SER A 63 -19.35 3.12 -11.54
N VAL A 64 -18.63 2.07 -11.91
CA VAL A 64 -17.28 1.79 -11.41
C VAL A 64 -16.29 2.57 -12.27
N SER A 65 -15.49 3.41 -11.64
CA SER A 65 -14.39 4.10 -12.30
C SER A 65 -13.08 3.37 -12.06
N VAL A 66 -12.45 2.95 -13.13
CA VAL A 66 -11.16 2.26 -13.11
C VAL A 66 -10.09 3.17 -13.69
N LYS A 67 -9.03 3.40 -12.93
CA LYS A 67 -7.86 4.15 -13.37
C LYS A 67 -6.66 3.23 -13.35
N ASP A 68 -6.01 3.08 -14.48
CA ASP A 68 -4.69 2.44 -14.53
C ASP A 68 -3.64 3.50 -14.21
N GLY A 69 -2.79 3.24 -13.22
CA GLY A 69 -1.68 4.10 -12.83
C GLY A 69 -0.59 4.23 -13.89
N GLY A 70 -0.71 3.45 -14.95
CA GLY A 70 0.16 3.44 -16.11
C GLY A 70 1.57 2.92 -15.81
N LEU A 71 2.30 2.62 -16.86
CA LEU A 71 3.65 2.05 -16.82
C LEU A 71 4.70 2.99 -16.19
N LYS A 72 4.39 4.28 -16.00
CA LYS A 72 5.32 5.28 -15.46
C LYS A 72 5.69 5.06 -13.98
N LYS A 73 4.81 4.41 -13.22
CA LYS A 73 5.01 4.14 -11.79
C LYS A 73 5.37 2.69 -11.49
N SER A 74 5.50 1.84 -12.50
CA SER A 74 5.93 0.45 -12.32
C SER A 74 7.44 0.35 -12.44
N TYR A 75 8.09 -0.17 -11.40
CA TYR A 75 9.54 -0.35 -11.37
C TYR A 75 9.91 -1.81 -11.57
N ASN A 76 11.14 -2.07 -12.04
CA ASN A 76 11.77 -3.39 -12.05
C ASN A 76 13.06 -3.43 -11.23
N SER A 77 13.49 -2.26 -10.78
CA SER A 77 14.60 -2.09 -9.84
C SER A 77 14.29 -0.94 -8.89
N VAL A 78 14.51 -1.15 -7.60
CA VAL A 78 14.34 -0.11 -6.58
C VAL A 78 15.58 -0.07 -5.71
N SER A 79 16.04 1.13 -5.41
CA SER A 79 17.17 1.37 -4.51
C SER A 79 16.77 2.24 -3.34
N SER A 80 17.46 2.05 -2.22
CA SER A 80 17.34 2.86 -1.02
C SER A 80 18.72 3.07 -0.39
N SER A 81 18.84 4.09 0.42
CA SER A 81 20.01 4.31 1.27
C SER A 81 19.62 4.15 2.73
N ILE A 82 20.38 3.38 3.46
CA ILE A 82 20.23 3.16 4.91
C ILE A 82 21.48 3.64 5.64
N LYS A 83 21.33 3.91 6.93
CA LYS A 83 22.47 4.21 7.82
C LYS A 83 22.87 2.94 8.56
N ASP A 84 23.88 2.24 8.05
CA ASP A 84 24.32 0.96 8.61
C ASP A 84 25.29 1.20 9.78
N PRO A 85 25.03 0.64 10.98
CA PRO A 85 25.96 0.70 12.10
C PRO A 85 27.33 0.12 11.79
N GLN A 86 27.41 -0.88 10.92
CA GLN A 86 28.68 -1.51 10.50
C GLN A 86 29.57 -0.57 9.70
N THR A 87 28.99 0.43 9.05
CA THR A 87 29.71 1.46 8.29
C THR A 87 29.77 2.79 9.07
N LYS A 88 29.75 2.75 10.41
CA LYS A 88 29.76 3.94 11.27
C LYS A 88 28.61 4.91 10.94
N PHE A 89 27.42 4.37 10.58
CA PHE A 89 26.26 5.13 10.14
C PHE A 89 26.44 5.95 8.86
N GLU A 90 27.46 5.62 8.06
CA GLU A 90 27.53 6.12 6.69
C GLU A 90 26.45 5.50 5.81
N GLY A 91 26.10 6.20 4.72
CA GLY A 91 25.06 5.76 3.82
C GLY A 91 25.45 4.49 3.08
N ARG A 92 24.68 3.42 3.26
CA ARG A 92 24.81 2.17 2.51
C ARG A 92 23.65 2.02 1.52
N SER A 93 23.97 1.81 0.25
CA SER A 93 22.93 1.54 -0.76
C SER A 93 22.43 0.11 -0.65
N VAL A 94 21.11 -0.03 -0.67
CA VAL A 94 20.40 -1.29 -0.76
C VAL A 94 19.57 -1.26 -2.02
N SER A 95 19.76 -2.22 -2.92
CA SER A 95 18.99 -2.31 -4.14
C SER A 95 18.38 -3.69 -4.28
N PHE A 96 17.20 -3.73 -4.87
CA PHE A 96 16.53 -4.96 -5.27
C PHE A 96 16.12 -4.86 -6.73
N PHE A 97 16.36 -5.95 -7.43
CA PHE A 97 16.09 -6.08 -8.86
C PHE A 97 15.31 -7.37 -9.10
N ASN A 98 14.26 -7.28 -9.92
CA ASN A 98 13.47 -8.44 -10.30
C ASN A 98 13.59 -8.71 -11.80
N SER A 99 14.23 -9.84 -12.14
CA SER A 99 14.46 -10.24 -13.52
C SER A 99 13.20 -10.58 -14.30
N VAL A 100 12.15 -11.05 -13.60
CA VAL A 100 10.85 -11.36 -14.21
C VAL A 100 10.19 -10.06 -14.67
N TYR A 101 10.19 -9.05 -13.82
CA TYR A 101 9.64 -7.72 -14.15
C TYR A 101 10.42 -7.05 -15.28
N LEU A 102 11.75 -7.21 -15.32
CA LEU A 102 12.54 -6.69 -16.42
C LEU A 102 12.16 -7.34 -17.76
N LYS A 103 11.94 -8.66 -17.77
CA LYS A 103 11.48 -9.37 -18.98
C LYS A 103 10.11 -8.89 -19.43
N GLN A 104 9.16 -8.70 -18.48
CA GLN A 104 7.84 -8.14 -18.77
C GLN A 104 7.92 -6.72 -19.37
N ASP A 105 8.88 -5.94 -18.91
CA ASP A 105 9.14 -4.58 -19.40
C ASP A 105 10.02 -4.55 -20.68
N LYS A 106 10.13 -5.65 -21.41
CA LYS A 106 10.93 -5.78 -22.66
C LYS A 106 12.40 -5.40 -22.45
N SER A 107 12.95 -5.77 -21.30
CA SER A 107 14.33 -5.46 -20.89
C SER A 107 14.64 -3.96 -20.73
N ILE A 108 13.62 -3.12 -20.61
CA ILE A 108 13.79 -1.69 -20.34
C ILE A 108 13.96 -1.47 -18.83
N PRO A 109 15.11 -0.93 -18.36
CA PRO A 109 15.32 -0.70 -16.94
C PRO A 109 14.45 0.47 -16.44
N LYS A 110 13.57 0.19 -15.48
CA LYS A 110 12.72 1.17 -14.77
C LYS A 110 13.16 1.24 -13.31
N LYS A 111 13.95 2.27 -13.00
CA LYS A 111 14.53 2.45 -11.67
C LYS A 111 13.67 3.34 -10.81
N GLY A 112 13.44 2.91 -9.58
CA GLY A 112 12.77 3.70 -8.52
C GLY A 112 13.71 3.90 -7.31
N SER A 113 13.35 4.84 -6.45
CA SER A 113 13.99 5.04 -5.15
C SER A 113 12.96 5.02 -4.04
N TYR A 114 13.33 4.46 -2.90
CA TYR A 114 12.48 4.38 -1.71
C TYR A 114 13.24 4.87 -0.48
N GLY A 115 12.77 5.95 0.13
CA GLY A 115 13.42 6.54 1.30
C GLY A 115 13.05 5.82 2.59
N MET A 116 14.06 5.34 3.33
CA MET A 116 13.92 4.65 4.61
C MET A 116 14.91 5.20 5.65
N PRO A 117 14.74 6.43 6.13
CA PRO A 117 15.74 7.11 6.97
C PRO A 117 15.96 6.46 8.34
N GLY A 118 14.99 5.68 8.84
CA GLY A 118 15.05 5.06 10.17
C GLY A 118 15.45 3.60 10.17
N ILE A 119 15.73 2.99 9.01
CA ILE A 119 16.17 1.60 8.93
C ILE A 119 17.69 1.54 8.94
N THR A 120 18.22 0.78 9.90
CA THR A 120 19.66 0.53 10.07
C THR A 120 20.05 -0.90 9.72
N ASN A 121 19.06 -1.80 9.60
CA ASN A 121 19.30 -3.20 9.30
C ASN A 121 19.15 -3.47 7.80
N TYR A 122 20.20 -4.01 7.18
CA TYR A 122 20.24 -4.32 5.74
C TYR A 122 19.11 -5.28 5.29
N TYR A 123 18.85 -6.34 6.06
CA TYR A 123 17.83 -7.33 5.69
C TYR A 123 16.41 -6.77 5.76
N ASN A 124 16.15 -5.92 6.74
CA ASN A 124 14.87 -5.22 6.85
C ASN A 124 14.69 -4.24 5.70
N ALA A 125 15.73 -3.47 5.36
CA ALA A 125 15.72 -2.59 4.21
C ALA A 125 15.45 -3.32 2.90
N ARG A 126 16.14 -4.43 2.68
CA ARG A 126 15.96 -5.27 1.48
C ARG A 126 14.54 -5.82 1.37
N PHE A 127 13.97 -6.26 2.48
CA PHE A 127 12.58 -6.73 2.51
C PHE A 127 11.60 -5.62 2.11
N ASN A 128 11.73 -4.43 2.69
CA ASN A 128 10.85 -3.30 2.40
C ASN A 128 11.02 -2.79 0.95
N VAL A 129 12.24 -2.77 0.42
CA VAL A 129 12.51 -2.41 -0.98
C VAL A 129 11.85 -3.40 -1.93
N ASN A 130 11.93 -4.71 -1.64
CA ASN A 130 11.26 -5.73 -2.44
C ASN A 130 9.75 -5.54 -2.41
N GLN A 131 9.18 -5.34 -1.23
CA GLN A 131 7.74 -5.15 -1.09
C GLN A 131 7.25 -3.88 -1.81
N TYR A 132 8.01 -2.78 -1.75
CA TYR A 132 7.71 -1.57 -2.50
C TYR A 132 7.81 -1.79 -4.01
N LEU A 133 8.79 -2.60 -4.48
CA LEU A 133 8.89 -2.98 -5.88
C LEU A 133 7.63 -3.71 -6.34
N ASP A 134 7.19 -4.72 -5.57
CA ASP A 134 5.98 -5.48 -5.89
C ASP A 134 4.72 -4.58 -5.85
N GLU A 135 4.59 -3.72 -4.85
CA GLU A 135 3.48 -2.76 -4.76
C GLU A 135 3.45 -1.79 -5.95
N SER A 136 4.60 -1.39 -6.49
CA SER A 136 4.68 -0.51 -7.66
C SER A 136 4.06 -1.11 -8.93
N ARG A 137 3.89 -2.43 -8.98
CA ARG A 137 3.27 -3.16 -10.10
C ARG A 137 1.75 -3.21 -10.01
N TYR A 138 1.17 -2.93 -8.84
CA TYR A 138 -0.27 -2.84 -8.64
C TYR A 138 -0.76 -1.44 -9.00
N GLY A 139 -0.82 -1.15 -10.30
CA GLY A 139 -1.20 0.17 -10.82
C GLY A 139 -2.71 0.45 -10.88
N LEU A 140 -3.54 -0.56 -10.62
CA LEU A 140 -4.97 -0.45 -10.77
C LEU A 140 -5.60 0.27 -9.56
N SER A 141 -6.28 1.37 -9.82
CA SER A 141 -7.09 2.09 -8.83
C SER A 141 -8.55 2.04 -9.25
N VAL A 142 -9.40 1.57 -8.34
CA VAL A 142 -10.83 1.41 -8.58
C VAL A 142 -11.59 2.30 -7.62
N SER A 143 -12.60 3.00 -8.10
CA SER A 143 -13.50 3.78 -7.25
C SER A 143 -14.95 3.55 -7.65
N PHE A 144 -15.80 3.34 -6.66
CA PHE A 144 -17.22 3.11 -6.84
C PHE A 144 -18.00 3.61 -5.62
N LYS A 145 -19.30 3.76 -5.79
CA LYS A 145 -20.23 4.07 -4.70
C LYS A 145 -21.01 2.84 -4.32
N MET A 146 -21.27 2.67 -3.05
CA MET A 146 -22.11 1.60 -2.54
C MET A 146 -23.06 2.07 -1.46
N MET A 147 -24.03 1.24 -1.14
CA MET A 147 -25.01 1.47 -0.05
C MET A 147 -24.31 1.62 1.30
N PRO A 148 -25.00 2.11 2.34
CA PRO A 148 -24.46 2.27 3.71
C PRO A 148 -23.83 1.00 4.30
N LYS A 149 -24.14 -0.20 3.78
CA LYS A 149 -23.43 -1.46 4.07
C LYS A 149 -21.89 -1.30 3.95
N GLY A 150 -21.43 -0.42 3.06
CA GLY A 150 -20.02 -0.08 2.91
C GLY A 150 -19.34 0.53 4.14
N LEU A 151 -20.09 1.02 5.11
CA LEU A 151 -19.54 1.50 6.39
C LEU A 151 -18.98 0.36 7.27
N LEU A 152 -19.36 -0.87 7.00
CA LEU A 152 -18.78 -2.04 7.67
C LEU A 152 -17.38 -2.37 7.16
N LEU A 153 -17.02 -1.84 6.00
CA LEU A 153 -15.68 -1.99 5.44
C LEU A 153 -14.68 -1.13 6.24
N LEU A 154 -13.43 -1.56 6.24
CA LEU A 154 -12.37 -0.85 6.94
C LEU A 154 -11.28 -0.42 5.95
N PRO A 155 -10.80 0.83 6.01
CA PRO A 155 -9.64 1.24 5.23
C PRO A 155 -8.44 0.33 5.50
N GLY A 156 -7.70 -0.05 4.46
CA GLY A 156 -6.58 -0.98 4.56
C GLY A 156 -6.95 -2.46 4.41
N SER A 157 -8.22 -2.84 4.55
CA SER A 157 -8.67 -4.22 4.35
C SER A 157 -8.69 -4.60 2.87
N ILE A 158 -8.66 -5.90 2.59
CA ILE A 158 -8.82 -6.45 1.25
C ILE A 158 -10.28 -6.88 1.09
N ILE A 159 -10.87 -6.50 -0.01
CA ILE A 159 -12.21 -6.91 -0.43
C ILE A 159 -12.11 -7.74 -1.71
N LYS A 160 -13.10 -8.58 -1.95
CA LYS A 160 -13.31 -9.25 -3.22
C LYS A 160 -14.40 -8.52 -3.99
N LEU A 161 -14.11 -8.18 -5.23
CA LEU A 161 -15.05 -7.50 -6.11
C LEU A 161 -15.36 -8.38 -7.33
N SER A 162 -16.63 -8.66 -7.54
CA SER A 162 -17.13 -9.29 -8.76
C SER A 162 -17.92 -8.27 -9.57
N TYR A 163 -17.47 -8.03 -10.81
CA TYR A 163 -18.08 -7.04 -11.70
C TYR A 163 -18.03 -7.56 -13.14
N GLU A 164 -19.20 -7.93 -13.69
CA GLU A 164 -19.31 -8.65 -14.96
C GLU A 164 -18.76 -7.84 -16.13
N ARG A 165 -19.01 -6.53 -16.16
CA ARG A 165 -18.57 -5.63 -17.24
C ARG A 165 -17.06 -5.64 -17.49
N PHE A 166 -16.26 -5.92 -16.45
CA PHE A 166 -14.80 -6.04 -16.55
C PHE A 166 -14.31 -7.48 -16.51
N GLY A 167 -15.22 -8.46 -16.49
CA GLY A 167 -14.89 -9.87 -16.35
C GLY A 167 -14.21 -10.21 -15.03
N TRP A 168 -14.45 -9.44 -13.98
CA TRP A 168 -13.85 -9.66 -12.68
C TRP A 168 -14.71 -10.63 -11.87
N VAL A 169 -14.08 -11.69 -11.41
CA VAL A 169 -14.63 -12.66 -10.46
C VAL A 169 -13.70 -12.68 -9.26
N ASP A 170 -14.22 -12.35 -8.09
CA ASP A 170 -13.48 -12.32 -6.83
C ASP A 170 -12.15 -11.55 -6.90
N LYS A 171 -12.13 -10.45 -7.64
CA LYS A 171 -10.94 -9.61 -7.78
C LYS A 171 -10.58 -8.99 -6.44
N GLU A 172 -9.42 -9.33 -5.92
CA GLU A 172 -8.92 -8.76 -4.67
C GLU A 172 -8.46 -7.33 -4.86
N LEU A 173 -9.02 -6.43 -4.06
CA LEU A 173 -8.71 -5.00 -4.04
C LEU A 173 -8.48 -4.56 -2.59
N ARG A 174 -7.49 -3.68 -2.39
CA ARG A 174 -7.26 -3.08 -1.07
C ARG A 174 -7.95 -1.73 -0.98
N ILE A 175 -8.73 -1.53 0.05
CA ILE A 175 -9.40 -0.26 0.31
C ILE A 175 -8.35 0.78 0.76
N SER A 176 -8.24 1.86 0.02
CA SER A 176 -7.37 2.98 0.37
C SER A 176 -8.11 4.06 1.18
N SER A 177 -9.37 4.31 0.86
CA SER A 177 -10.20 5.28 1.57
C SER A 177 -11.68 4.94 1.47
N LEU A 178 -12.41 5.31 2.52
CA LEU A 178 -13.86 5.25 2.61
C LEU A 178 -14.35 6.64 3.00
N VAL A 179 -15.29 7.18 2.24
CA VAL A 179 -15.87 8.49 2.51
C VAL A 179 -17.37 8.41 2.34
N MET A 180 -18.12 8.72 3.39
CA MET A 180 -19.56 8.86 3.30
C MET A 180 -19.93 10.19 2.65
N GLY A 181 -20.70 10.14 1.57
CA GLY A 181 -21.18 11.31 0.87
C GLY A 181 -22.41 11.93 1.55
N ALA A 182 -22.78 13.14 1.17
CA ALA A 182 -24.03 13.79 1.61
C ALA A 182 -25.28 13.06 1.09
N ASP A 183 -25.13 12.25 0.06
CA ASP A 183 -26.14 11.36 -0.51
C ASP A 183 -26.34 10.06 0.30
N CYS A 184 -25.75 9.96 1.47
CA CYS A 184 -25.72 8.76 2.33
C CYS A 184 -25.11 7.54 1.64
N LEU A 185 -24.37 7.72 0.53
CA LEU A 185 -23.63 6.65 -0.15
C LEU A 185 -22.18 6.64 0.31
N VAL A 186 -21.59 5.44 0.32
CA VAL A 186 -20.19 5.25 0.69
C VAL A 186 -19.35 5.22 -0.57
N ASN A 187 -18.45 6.19 -0.72
CA ASN A 187 -17.45 6.19 -1.77
C ASN A 187 -16.28 5.31 -1.33
N VAL A 188 -16.04 4.24 -2.06
CA VAL A 188 -14.95 3.27 -1.85
C VAL A 188 -13.87 3.53 -2.90
N LYS A 189 -12.62 3.57 -2.43
CA LYS A 189 -11.46 3.68 -3.30
C LYS A 189 -10.39 2.68 -2.90
#